data_5d75278bb552b3e7f54baa247cb22de7
#
_entry.id   5d75278bb552b3e7f54baa247cb22de7
#
_cell.length_a   1.000
_cell.length_b   1.000
_cell.length_c   1.000
_cell.angle_alpha   90.00
_cell.angle_beta   90.00
_cell.angle_gamma   90.00
#
_symmetry.space_group_name_H-M   'P 1'
#
loop_
_entity.id
_entity.type
_entity.pdbx_description
1 polymer ?
#
loop_
_entity_poly.entity_id
_entity_poly.type
_entity_poly.pdbx_seq_one_letter_code
_entity_poly.pdbx_strand_id
1 'polypeptide(L)'
;WAECPGYSSVVINDYANFVNQFDTNLQYDLVKAMPVLSKAVATTPQYLFPNRMICGFGDTHPGYLSTNFFIRMIQNAQANGKKEQENYFTALLKCLNPDLGNDKTEKKNVRVSVNSFFEDKPLTLNPKVQPGKIEDYVSPLFYAPNVSWLVQRNGMHPRNSLMISLNGSEGNH
;
A
#
# COMPACT_ATOMS: atom_id res chain seq x y z
N TRP A 1 -1.29 -17.52 -3.48
CA TRP A 1 -0.83 -17.02 -2.19
C TRP A 1 -1.96 -17.11 -1.18
N ALA A 2 -1.84 -18.00 -0.20
CA ALA A 2 -2.89 -18.31 0.78
C ALA A 2 -2.69 -17.61 2.14
N GLU A 3 -1.79 -16.65 2.20
CA GLU A 3 -1.47 -15.92 3.41
C GLU A 3 -2.55 -14.91 3.78
N CYS A 4 -2.70 -14.66 5.07
CA CYS A 4 -3.62 -13.62 5.55
C CYS A 4 -3.15 -12.21 5.12
N PRO A 5 -4.02 -11.18 5.12
CA PRO A 5 -3.67 -9.83 4.68
C PRO A 5 -2.49 -9.23 5.43
N GLY A 6 -2.30 -9.58 6.71
CA GLY A 6 -1.16 -9.15 7.50
C GLY A 6 0.17 -9.62 6.92
N TYR A 7 0.33 -10.94 6.73
CA TYR A 7 1.55 -11.52 6.15
C TYR A 7 1.73 -11.11 4.69
N SER A 8 0.66 -11.06 3.90
CA SER A 8 0.73 -10.54 2.54
C SER A 8 1.30 -9.12 2.49
N SER A 9 0.91 -8.27 3.44
CA SER A 9 1.43 -6.90 3.56
C SER A 9 2.92 -6.88 3.88
N VAL A 10 3.42 -7.78 4.75
CA VAL A 10 4.85 -7.90 5.05
C VAL A 10 5.62 -8.26 3.80
N VAL A 11 5.19 -9.31 3.09
CA VAL A 11 5.86 -9.77 1.87
C VAL A 11 5.83 -8.70 0.77
N ILE A 12 4.67 -8.04 0.56
CA ILE A 12 4.58 -6.92 -0.39
C ILE A 12 5.55 -5.81 -0.02
N ASN A 13 5.70 -5.51 1.28
CA ASN A 13 6.63 -4.50 1.76
C ASN A 13 8.09 -4.88 1.48
N ASP A 14 8.45 -6.14 1.70
CA ASP A 14 9.82 -6.62 1.43
C ASP A 14 10.13 -6.55 -0.07
N TYR A 15 9.23 -7.01 -0.93
CA TYR A 15 9.42 -6.86 -2.38
C TYR A 15 9.47 -5.38 -2.82
N ALA A 16 8.69 -4.51 -2.21
CA ALA A 16 8.75 -3.09 -2.50
C ALA A 16 10.11 -2.47 -2.11
N ASN A 17 10.70 -2.92 -0.99
CA ASN A 17 12.06 -2.53 -0.63
C ASN A 17 13.10 -3.03 -1.64
N PHE A 18 12.95 -4.25 -2.18
CA PHE A 18 13.79 -4.73 -3.28
C PHE A 18 13.68 -3.83 -4.52
N VAL A 19 12.48 -3.35 -4.87
CA VAL A 19 12.32 -2.40 -5.99
C VAL A 19 13.24 -1.21 -5.82
N ASN A 20 13.23 -0.61 -4.65
CA ASN A 20 14.10 0.54 -4.39
C ASN A 20 15.59 0.20 -4.51
N GLN A 21 16.02 -0.97 -4.02
CA GLN A 21 17.40 -1.43 -4.14
C GLN A 21 17.82 -1.63 -5.60
N PHE A 22 16.95 -2.22 -6.42
CA PHE A 22 17.21 -2.41 -7.84
C PHE A 22 17.28 -1.08 -8.60
N ASP A 23 16.34 -0.17 -8.35
CA ASP A 23 16.36 1.16 -8.97
C ASP A 23 17.61 1.96 -8.60
N THR A 24 18.00 1.91 -7.32
CA THR A 24 19.09 2.74 -6.79
C THR A 24 20.47 2.20 -7.15
N ASN A 25 20.68 0.89 -6.99
CA ASN A 25 21.99 0.28 -7.10
C ASN A 25 22.27 -0.30 -8.48
N LEU A 26 21.23 -0.77 -9.19
CA LEU A 26 21.36 -1.45 -10.46
C LEU A 26 20.77 -0.68 -11.64
N GLN A 27 20.12 0.46 -11.38
CA GLN A 27 19.38 1.22 -12.40
C GLN A 27 18.43 0.33 -13.20
N TYR A 28 17.81 -0.63 -12.51
CA TYR A 28 16.94 -1.65 -13.11
C TYR A 28 15.51 -1.51 -12.61
N ASP A 29 14.58 -1.29 -13.53
CA ASP A 29 13.15 -1.16 -13.25
C ASP A 29 12.52 -2.53 -12.98
N LEU A 30 12.57 -2.97 -11.73
CA LEU A 30 12.00 -4.25 -11.30
C LEU A 30 10.48 -4.29 -11.48
N VAL A 31 9.77 -3.17 -11.31
CA VAL A 31 8.32 -3.10 -11.49
C VAL A 31 7.92 -3.33 -12.95
N LYS A 32 8.75 -2.90 -13.92
CA LYS A 32 8.54 -3.20 -15.33
C LYS A 32 8.72 -4.69 -15.60
N ALA A 33 9.71 -5.32 -14.97
CA ALA A 33 9.96 -6.76 -15.13
C ALA A 33 8.91 -7.62 -14.40
N MET A 34 8.38 -7.12 -13.28
CA MET A 34 7.39 -7.80 -12.44
C MET A 34 6.15 -6.91 -12.19
N PRO A 35 5.30 -6.68 -13.20
CA PRO A 35 4.17 -5.77 -13.07
C PRO A 35 3.11 -6.24 -12.06
N VAL A 36 3.14 -7.53 -11.68
CA VAL A 36 2.29 -8.08 -10.61
C VAL A 36 2.51 -7.36 -9.28
N LEU A 37 3.71 -6.83 -9.02
CA LEU A 37 4.04 -6.17 -7.76
C LEU A 37 3.26 -4.86 -7.60
N SER A 38 3.21 -4.01 -8.64
CA SER A 38 2.43 -2.77 -8.58
C SER A 38 0.92 -3.06 -8.46
N LYS A 39 0.44 -4.14 -9.09
CA LYS A 39 -0.95 -4.61 -8.94
C LYS A 39 -1.22 -5.08 -7.51
N ALA A 40 -0.31 -5.86 -6.91
CA ALA A 40 -0.44 -6.32 -5.53
C ALA A 40 -0.53 -5.12 -4.57
N VAL A 41 0.36 -4.14 -4.73
CA VAL A 41 0.32 -2.90 -3.92
C VAL A 41 -1.00 -2.14 -4.13
N ALA A 42 -1.45 -1.97 -5.37
CA ALA A 42 -2.70 -1.28 -5.69
C ALA A 42 -3.96 -2.00 -5.17
N THR A 43 -3.86 -3.31 -4.91
CA THR A 43 -4.98 -4.12 -4.39
C THR A 43 -5.12 -4.02 -2.86
N THR A 44 -4.08 -3.62 -2.14
CA THR A 44 -4.10 -3.60 -0.67
C THR A 44 -5.23 -2.78 -0.05
N PRO A 45 -5.71 -1.65 -0.61
CA PRO A 45 -6.87 -0.94 -0.08
C PRO A 45 -8.17 -1.75 -0.07
N GLN A 46 -8.27 -2.80 -0.91
CA GLN A 46 -9.47 -3.65 -0.96
C GLN A 46 -9.78 -4.34 0.37
N TYR A 47 -8.78 -4.48 1.25
CA TYR A 47 -8.94 -5.12 2.56
C TYR A 47 -9.29 -4.13 3.68
N LEU A 48 -9.46 -2.83 3.38
CA LEU A 48 -9.76 -1.82 4.39
C LEU A 48 -11.24 -1.81 4.78
N PHE A 49 -11.49 -1.80 6.08
CA PHE A 49 -12.78 -1.40 6.64
C PHE A 49 -13.01 0.11 6.45
N PRO A 50 -14.27 0.57 6.57
CA PRO A 50 -14.58 2.00 6.51
C PRO A 50 -13.79 2.87 7.51
N ASN A 51 -13.39 2.31 8.65
CA ASN A 51 -12.52 2.96 9.65
C ASN A 51 -11.03 2.91 9.31
N ARG A 52 -10.66 2.48 8.10
CA ARG A 52 -9.27 2.37 7.59
C ARG A 52 -8.42 1.27 8.23
N MET A 53 -9.00 0.41 9.06
CA MET A 53 -8.30 -0.77 9.57
C MET A 53 -8.37 -1.91 8.55
N ILE A 54 -7.37 -2.78 8.56
CA ILE A 54 -7.32 -3.97 7.70
C ILE A 54 -8.32 -5.00 8.22
N CYS A 55 -9.04 -5.69 7.32
CA CYS A 55 -9.89 -6.80 7.70
C CYS A 55 -9.05 -7.99 8.22
N GLY A 56 -9.55 -8.63 9.26
CA GLY A 56 -8.85 -9.69 9.98
C GLY A 56 -9.12 -11.07 9.40
N PHE A 57 -8.62 -11.36 8.20
CA PHE A 57 -8.62 -12.74 7.70
C PHE A 57 -7.43 -13.51 8.30
N GLY A 58 -7.67 -14.74 8.73
CA GLY A 58 -6.64 -15.59 9.34
C GLY A 58 -5.99 -14.91 10.56
N ASP A 59 -4.69 -14.99 10.67
CA ASP A 59 -3.90 -14.41 11.78
C ASP A 59 -3.65 -12.90 11.66
N THR A 60 -4.38 -12.21 10.80
CA THR A 60 -4.23 -10.75 10.69
C THR A 60 -4.74 -10.06 11.95
N HIS A 61 -3.84 -9.40 12.66
CA HIS A 61 -4.23 -8.51 13.74
C HIS A 61 -4.85 -7.22 13.19
N PRO A 62 -5.88 -6.66 13.87
CA PRO A 62 -6.41 -5.36 13.51
C PRO A 62 -5.29 -4.30 13.50
N GLY A 63 -5.19 -3.55 12.43
CA GLY A 63 -4.14 -2.55 12.27
C GLY A 63 -4.38 -1.68 11.05
N TYR A 64 -3.53 -0.68 10.89
CA TYR A 64 -3.56 0.18 9.71
C TYR A 64 -2.68 -0.39 8.60
N LEU A 65 -3.06 -0.08 7.37
CA LEU A 65 -2.26 -0.47 6.21
C LEU A 65 -0.90 0.24 6.22
N SER A 66 0.16 -0.52 6.02
CA SER A 66 1.49 0.07 5.83
C SER A 66 1.49 0.99 4.59
N THR A 67 2.14 2.13 4.71
CA THR A 67 2.25 3.09 3.60
C THR A 67 3.58 3.00 2.87
N ASN A 68 4.54 2.26 3.44
CA ASN A 68 5.88 2.16 2.89
C ASN A 68 5.90 1.63 1.45
N PHE A 69 5.14 0.61 1.13
CA PHE A 69 5.11 0.08 -0.23
C PHE A 69 4.52 1.07 -1.25
N PHE A 70 3.61 1.97 -0.86
CA PHE A 70 3.17 3.06 -1.75
C PHE A 70 4.31 4.05 -2.00
N ILE A 71 5.07 4.39 -0.96
CA ILE A 71 6.25 5.24 -1.07
C ILE A 71 7.25 4.64 -2.07
N ARG A 72 7.53 3.34 -1.96
CA ARG A 72 8.44 2.64 -2.87
C ARG A 72 7.94 2.65 -4.33
N MET A 73 6.63 2.50 -4.53
CA MET A 73 6.05 2.59 -5.88
C MET A 73 6.15 4.01 -6.46
N ILE A 74 6.00 5.05 -5.63
CA ILE A 74 6.19 6.44 -6.05
C ILE A 74 7.67 6.66 -6.44
N GLN A 75 8.61 6.22 -5.62
CA GLN A 75 10.04 6.35 -5.88
C GLN A 75 10.45 5.64 -7.17
N ASN A 76 9.98 4.40 -7.39
CA ASN A 76 10.19 3.68 -8.66
C ASN A 76 9.62 4.44 -9.85
N ALA A 77 8.40 4.95 -9.72
CA ALA A 77 7.76 5.70 -10.78
C ALA A 77 8.53 6.98 -11.13
N GLN A 78 9.04 7.69 -10.12
CA GLN A 78 9.87 8.88 -10.29
C GLN A 78 11.21 8.54 -10.96
N ALA A 79 11.89 7.49 -10.52
CA ALA A 79 13.15 7.04 -11.08
C ALA A 79 13.04 6.66 -12.56
N ASN A 80 11.88 6.12 -12.96
CA ASN A 80 11.64 5.57 -14.30
C ASN A 80 10.70 6.43 -15.16
N GLY A 81 10.38 7.66 -14.75
CA GLY A 81 9.57 8.61 -15.51
C GLY A 81 8.10 8.20 -15.73
N LYS A 82 7.54 7.32 -14.89
CA LYS A 82 6.18 6.77 -14.99
C LYS A 82 5.16 7.70 -14.33
N LYS A 83 4.84 8.81 -14.98
CA LYS A 83 4.06 9.90 -14.39
C LYS A 83 2.66 9.51 -13.91
N GLU A 84 1.96 8.67 -14.65
CA GLU A 84 0.62 8.20 -14.30
C GLU A 84 0.66 7.35 -13.01
N GLN A 85 1.62 6.43 -12.92
CA GLN A 85 1.81 5.59 -11.75
C GLN A 85 2.22 6.41 -10.52
N GLU A 86 3.12 7.39 -10.70
CA GLU A 86 3.50 8.35 -9.65
C GLU A 86 2.27 9.09 -9.10
N ASN A 87 1.44 9.64 -10.00
CA ASN A 87 0.25 10.38 -9.63
C ASN A 87 -0.77 9.50 -8.91
N TYR A 88 -0.99 8.28 -9.41
CA TYR A 88 -1.91 7.32 -8.80
C TYR A 88 -1.52 7.00 -7.34
N PHE A 89 -0.30 6.56 -7.13
CA PHE A 89 0.16 6.20 -5.77
C PHE A 89 0.32 7.42 -4.87
N THR A 90 0.65 8.59 -5.41
CA THR A 90 0.69 9.85 -4.65
C THR A 90 -0.71 10.23 -4.15
N ALA A 91 -1.72 10.17 -5.01
CA ALA A 91 -3.11 10.48 -4.63
C ALA A 91 -3.66 9.48 -3.59
N LEU A 92 -3.36 8.20 -3.76
CA LEU A 92 -3.71 7.14 -2.81
C LEU A 92 -3.02 7.34 -1.45
N LEU A 93 -1.72 7.59 -1.45
CA LEU A 93 -0.95 7.82 -0.22
C LEU A 93 -1.49 9.03 0.55
N LYS A 94 -1.76 10.15 -0.13
CA LYS A 94 -2.37 11.35 0.48
C LYS A 94 -3.80 11.07 1.00
N CYS A 95 -4.57 10.24 0.31
CA CYS A 95 -5.89 9.82 0.75
C CYS A 95 -5.83 9.00 2.06
N LEU A 96 -4.85 8.10 2.18
CA LEU A 96 -4.69 7.25 3.35
C LEU A 96 -4.05 7.99 4.54
N ASN A 97 -3.23 9.01 4.27
CA ASN A 97 -2.54 9.85 5.26
C ASN A 97 -2.81 11.32 4.98
N PRO A 98 -3.96 11.86 5.42
CA PRO A 98 -4.31 13.26 5.20
C PRO A 98 -3.29 14.26 5.79
N ASP A 99 -2.59 13.85 6.84
CA ASP A 99 -1.60 14.68 7.54
C ASP A 99 -0.21 14.62 6.89
N LEU A 100 -0.04 13.78 5.86
CA LEU A 100 1.23 13.67 5.17
C LEU A 100 1.57 14.97 4.41
N GLY A 101 2.60 15.64 4.84
CA GLY A 101 3.03 16.94 4.29
C GLY A 101 2.64 18.14 5.14
N ASN A 102 1.81 17.97 6.17
CA ASN A 102 1.51 19.01 7.15
C ASN A 102 2.45 18.96 8.37
N ASP A 103 3.33 17.96 8.39
CA ASP A 103 4.15 17.68 9.55
C ASP A 103 5.26 18.71 9.68
N LYS A 104 5.03 19.72 10.52
CA LYS A 104 6.08 20.53 11.14
C LYS A 104 6.81 19.75 12.25
N THR A 105 6.56 18.45 12.32
CA THR A 105 7.09 17.61 13.38
C THR A 105 8.56 17.28 13.14
N GLU A 106 9.33 17.89 13.99
CA GLU A 106 10.54 17.39 14.63
C GLU A 106 11.37 16.37 13.81
N LYS A 107 12.60 16.79 13.54
CA LYS A 107 13.71 15.88 13.30
C LYS A 107 13.75 14.85 14.43
N LYS A 108 12.91 13.80 14.35
CA LYS A 108 13.11 12.63 15.18
C LYS A 108 14.52 12.17 14.93
N ASN A 109 15.29 12.03 16.02
CA ASN A 109 16.61 11.44 15.98
C ASN A 109 16.55 10.12 15.22
N VAL A 110 16.85 10.18 13.94
CA VAL A 110 16.93 9.01 13.08
C VAL A 110 18.09 8.20 13.63
N ARG A 111 17.80 7.07 14.26
CA ARG A 111 18.83 6.09 14.54
C ARG A 111 19.45 5.72 13.21
N VAL A 112 20.68 6.16 13.00
CA VAL A 112 21.45 5.77 11.84
C VAL A 112 21.64 4.26 11.91
N SER A 113 20.87 3.52 11.11
CA SER A 113 21.05 2.08 10.93
C SER A 113 21.98 1.85 9.74
N VAL A 114 22.59 0.67 9.66
CA VAL A 114 23.39 0.29 8.49
C VAL A 114 22.55 0.40 7.21
N ASN A 115 21.26 0.18 7.29
CA ASN A 115 20.32 0.37 6.18
C ASN A 115 20.23 1.85 5.73
N SER A 116 20.49 2.83 6.60
CA SER A 116 20.44 4.24 6.22
C SER A 116 21.57 4.66 5.28
N PHE A 117 22.64 3.90 5.18
CA PHE A 117 23.69 4.11 4.17
C PHE A 117 23.25 3.71 2.75
N PHE A 118 22.23 2.87 2.65
CA PHE A 118 21.62 2.46 1.39
C PHE A 118 20.27 3.16 1.16
N GLU A 119 19.94 4.11 2.00
CA GLU A 119 18.68 4.83 1.98
C GLU A 119 18.70 5.96 0.95
N ASP A 120 17.88 5.79 0.12
CA ASP A 120 16.65 6.45 -0.25
C ASP A 120 16.84 7.90 -0.57
N LYS A 121 16.69 8.19 -1.84
CA LYS A 121 16.35 9.55 -2.26
C LYS A 121 15.15 10.00 -1.44
N PRO A 122 15.17 11.17 -0.82
CA PRO A 122 14.05 11.66 -0.03
C PRO A 122 12.79 11.67 -0.90
N LEU A 123 11.70 11.16 -0.35
CA LEU A 123 10.41 11.17 -1.03
C LEU A 123 9.96 12.61 -1.25
N THR A 124 9.82 13.00 -2.50
CA THR A 124 9.23 14.29 -2.87
C THR A 124 7.89 14.03 -3.53
N LEU A 125 6.81 14.34 -2.80
CA LEU A 125 5.47 14.21 -3.35
C LEU A 125 5.15 15.39 -4.27
N ASN A 126 4.54 15.11 -5.42
CA ASN A 126 4.05 16.15 -6.31
C ASN A 126 2.93 16.94 -5.59
N PRO A 127 3.15 18.27 -5.31
CA PRO A 127 2.16 19.06 -4.57
C PRO A 127 0.87 19.30 -5.37
N LYS A 128 0.91 19.18 -6.70
CA LYS A 128 -0.24 19.37 -7.58
C LYS A 128 -1.20 18.19 -7.59
N VAL A 129 -0.74 17.01 -7.16
CA VAL A 129 -1.59 15.83 -7.07
C VAL A 129 -2.47 15.95 -5.83
N GLN A 130 -3.78 16.06 -6.04
CA GLN A 130 -4.75 16.08 -4.96
C GLN A 130 -4.93 14.67 -4.37
N PRO A 131 -5.30 14.56 -3.07
CA PRO A 131 -5.68 13.28 -2.49
C PRO A 131 -6.90 12.72 -3.24
N GLY A 132 -6.89 11.44 -3.57
CA GLY A 132 -8.05 10.74 -4.10
C GLY A 132 -9.11 10.51 -3.01
N LYS A 133 -10.31 10.13 -3.42
CA LYS A 133 -11.31 9.57 -2.50
C LYS A 133 -11.02 8.09 -2.32
N ILE A 134 -11.21 7.56 -1.12
CA ILE A 134 -10.91 6.13 -0.89
C ILE A 134 -11.78 5.22 -1.74
N GLU A 135 -12.99 5.67 -2.07
CA GLU A 135 -13.93 4.97 -2.94
C GLU A 135 -13.39 4.78 -4.36
N ASP A 136 -12.43 5.60 -4.80
CA ASP A 136 -11.77 5.46 -6.11
C ASP A 136 -10.79 4.27 -6.15
N TYR A 137 -10.39 3.75 -4.99
CA TYR A 137 -9.40 2.69 -4.83
C TYR A 137 -9.96 1.37 -4.30
N VAL A 138 -11.23 1.34 -3.91
CA VAL A 138 -11.89 0.16 -3.37
C VAL A 138 -13.16 -0.16 -4.14
N SER A 139 -13.38 -1.44 -4.42
CA SER A 139 -14.60 -1.89 -5.07
C SER A 139 -15.72 -2.12 -4.04
N PRO A 140 -16.98 -1.83 -4.36
CA PRO A 140 -18.11 -2.24 -3.53
C PRO A 140 -18.14 -3.75 -3.28
N LEU A 141 -17.71 -4.53 -4.26
CA LEU A 141 -17.52 -5.96 -4.18
C LEU A 141 -16.11 -6.33 -4.65
N PHE A 142 -15.34 -6.96 -3.79
CA PHE A 142 -14.03 -7.50 -4.10
C PHE A 142 -14.01 -9.00 -3.77
N TYR A 143 -13.62 -9.80 -4.74
CA TYR A 143 -13.48 -11.24 -4.58
C TYR A 143 -12.13 -11.73 -5.10
N ALA A 144 -11.40 -12.43 -4.25
CA ALA A 144 -10.13 -13.08 -4.58
C ALA A 144 -10.31 -14.61 -4.60
N PRO A 145 -10.62 -15.20 -5.77
CA PRO A 145 -11.06 -16.61 -5.86
C PRO A 145 -10.01 -17.60 -5.40
N ASN A 146 -8.74 -17.32 -5.64
CA ASN A 146 -7.65 -18.25 -5.28
C ASN A 146 -7.44 -18.42 -3.77
N VAL A 147 -7.96 -17.50 -2.98
CA VAL A 147 -7.90 -17.53 -1.51
C VAL A 147 -9.31 -17.48 -0.90
N SER A 148 -10.33 -17.50 -1.72
CA SER A 148 -11.76 -17.46 -1.31
C SER A 148 -12.08 -16.29 -0.37
N TRP A 149 -11.47 -15.14 -0.60
CA TRP A 149 -11.76 -13.93 0.17
C TRP A 149 -12.78 -13.08 -0.56
N LEU A 150 -13.83 -12.73 0.16
CA LEU A 150 -14.88 -11.84 -0.30
C LEU A 150 -14.97 -10.63 0.62
N VAL A 151 -15.02 -9.46 0.03
CA VAL A 151 -15.31 -8.22 0.74
C VAL A 151 -16.45 -7.51 0.01
N GLN A 152 -17.50 -7.18 0.72
CA GLN A 152 -18.61 -6.39 0.22
C GLN A 152 -18.81 -5.18 1.13
N ARG A 153 -19.01 -4.00 0.52
CA ARG A 153 -19.23 -2.75 1.24
C ARG A 153 -20.22 -1.85 0.50
N ASN A 154 -20.94 -1.02 1.25
CA ASN A 154 -21.84 -0.01 0.68
C ASN A 154 -21.21 1.40 0.66
N GLY A 155 -19.96 1.53 1.10
CA GLY A 155 -19.20 2.78 1.13
C GLY A 155 -18.03 2.69 2.08
N MET A 156 -17.36 3.83 2.28
CA MET A 156 -16.18 3.95 3.15
C MET A 156 -16.33 5.02 4.24
N HIS A 157 -17.56 5.44 4.52
CA HIS A 157 -17.81 6.39 5.60
C HIS A 157 -17.75 5.68 6.97
N PRO A 158 -16.90 6.11 7.93
CA PRO A 158 -16.60 5.36 9.16
C PRO A 158 -17.81 5.04 10.05
N ARG A 159 -18.88 5.85 9.99
CA ARG A 159 -20.07 5.69 10.83
C ARG A 159 -21.31 5.19 10.10
N ASN A 160 -21.33 5.35 8.76
CA ASN A 160 -22.56 5.12 7.98
C ASN A 160 -22.39 4.03 6.92
N SER A 161 -21.23 3.38 6.86
CA SER A 161 -20.99 2.29 5.93
C SER A 161 -20.91 0.96 6.65
N LEU A 162 -21.45 -0.05 5.98
CA LEU A 162 -21.36 -1.46 6.37
C LEU A 162 -20.38 -2.17 5.45
N MET A 163 -19.55 -3.02 6.03
CA MET A 163 -18.69 -3.92 5.31
C MET A 163 -18.83 -5.33 5.87
N ILE A 164 -18.93 -6.28 4.97
CA ILE A 164 -18.90 -7.73 5.27
C ILE A 164 -17.64 -8.29 4.62
N SER A 165 -16.88 -9.03 5.39
CA SER A 165 -15.74 -9.79 4.88
C SER A 165 -15.91 -11.26 5.21
N LEU A 166 -15.74 -12.12 4.21
CA LEU A 166 -15.86 -13.56 4.33
C LEU A 166 -14.55 -14.21 3.90
N ASN A 167 -14.10 -15.15 4.71
CA ASN A 167 -12.98 -16.02 4.39
C ASN A 167 -13.52 -17.44 4.22
N GLY A 168 -13.55 -17.96 3.01
CA GLY A 168 -13.97 -19.31 2.67
C GLY A 168 -12.79 -20.27 2.40
N SER A 169 -11.55 -19.82 2.66
CA SER A 169 -10.39 -20.68 2.47
C SER A 169 -10.34 -21.81 3.51
N GLU A 170 -9.88 -22.98 3.08
CA GLU A 170 -9.58 -24.12 3.99
C GLU A 170 -8.25 -23.94 4.72
N GLY A 171 -7.63 -22.79 4.63
CA GLY A 171 -6.32 -22.51 5.23
C GLY A 171 -6.37 -22.57 6.75
N ASN A 172 -5.57 -23.43 7.32
CA ASN A 172 -5.35 -23.58 8.75
C ASN A 172 -4.36 -22.53 9.27
N HIS A 173 -4.75 -21.27 9.26
CA HIS A 173 -3.99 -20.24 9.98
C HIS A 173 -4.90 -19.12 10.47
#